data_528d9f7ce6dd7f736db32b0cffd42792
#
_entry.id   528d9f7ce6dd7f736db32b0cffd42792
#
_cell.length_a   1.000
_cell.length_b   1.000
_cell.length_c   1.000
_cell.angle_alpha   90.00
_cell.angle_beta   90.00
_cell.angle_gamma   90.00
#
_symmetry.space_group_name_H-M   'P 1'
#
loop_
_entity.id
_entity.type
_entity.pdbx_description
1 polymer ?
#
loop_
_entity_poly.entity_id
_entity_poly.type
_entity_poly.pdbx_seq_one_letter_code
_entity_poly.pdbx_strand_id
1 'polypeptide(L)'
;MVTWKEFAAAAPDLADVGRSLLCQFGVGLAFLATVRKDGAPRLHPVCPVLSDDRLCLLITPTSPKRHDLLRDGRYALQTFPQPKPGSDEFYIAGKAVLLDDPAACAEVLRDAKHMAAASEIAFELRIDRVMHTRWEHVLTPEMRSVHKKWRAPAVSPVPSWPR
;
A
#
# COMPACT_ATOMS: atom_id res chain seq x y z
N MET A 1 -12.13 -5.86 -0.02
CA MET A 1 -10.77 -5.40 0.39
C MET A 1 -10.23 -6.38 1.41
N VAL A 2 -8.94 -6.67 1.35
CA VAL A 2 -8.26 -7.69 2.16
C VAL A 2 -7.04 -7.12 2.88
N THR A 3 -6.50 -7.83 3.87
CA THR A 3 -5.21 -7.55 4.51
C THR A 3 -4.06 -7.91 3.57
N TRP A 4 -2.83 -7.53 3.93
CA TRP A 4 -1.63 -8.00 3.22
C TRP A 4 -1.50 -9.53 3.28
N LYS A 5 -1.76 -10.14 4.44
CA LYS A 5 -1.73 -11.60 4.63
C LYS A 5 -2.70 -12.33 3.70
N GLU A 6 -3.94 -11.87 3.64
CA GLU A 6 -4.95 -12.45 2.76
C GLU A 6 -4.59 -12.27 1.28
N PHE A 7 -4.03 -11.13 0.90
CA PHE A 7 -3.50 -10.90 -0.44
C PHE A 7 -2.34 -11.84 -0.77
N ALA A 8 -1.37 -11.98 0.15
CA ALA A 8 -0.21 -12.85 -0.02
C ALA A 8 -0.63 -14.32 -0.17
N ALA A 9 -1.62 -14.77 0.60
CA ALA A 9 -2.18 -16.11 0.45
C ALA A 9 -2.89 -16.32 -0.90
N ALA A 10 -3.58 -15.30 -1.41
CA ALA A 10 -4.33 -15.37 -2.67
C ALA A 10 -3.46 -15.20 -3.92
N ALA A 11 -2.33 -14.50 -3.82
CA ALA A 11 -1.43 -14.19 -4.92
C ALA A 11 0.04 -14.14 -4.48
N PRO A 12 0.63 -15.27 -4.05
CA PRO A 12 1.95 -15.31 -3.43
C PRO A 12 3.05 -14.71 -4.31
N ASP A 13 3.09 -15.03 -5.60
CA ASP A 13 4.09 -14.48 -6.52
C ASP A 13 4.05 -12.94 -6.59
N LEU A 14 2.83 -12.35 -6.61
CA LEU A 14 2.67 -10.89 -6.61
C LEU A 14 3.06 -10.29 -5.26
N ALA A 15 2.79 -10.98 -4.16
CA ALA A 15 3.16 -10.51 -2.83
C ALA A 15 4.68 -10.51 -2.65
N ASP A 16 5.38 -11.51 -3.16
CA ASP A 16 6.85 -11.58 -3.12
C ASP A 16 7.49 -10.45 -3.93
N VAL A 17 7.00 -10.21 -5.14
CA VAL A 17 7.42 -9.06 -5.96
C VAL A 17 7.13 -7.74 -5.23
N GLY A 18 5.94 -7.59 -4.68
CA GLY A 18 5.54 -6.40 -3.94
C GLY A 18 6.43 -6.14 -2.71
N ARG A 19 6.74 -7.17 -1.93
CA ARG A 19 7.66 -7.09 -0.78
C ARG A 19 9.04 -6.64 -1.23
N SER A 20 9.57 -7.25 -2.29
CA SER A 20 10.88 -6.91 -2.84
C SER A 20 10.95 -5.44 -3.30
N LEU A 21 9.94 -4.97 -4.05
CA LEU A 21 9.93 -3.62 -4.60
C LEU A 21 9.61 -2.55 -3.56
N LEU A 22 8.76 -2.84 -2.56
CA LEU A 22 8.50 -1.92 -1.45
C LEU A 22 9.75 -1.67 -0.60
N CYS A 23 10.55 -2.72 -0.36
CA CYS A 23 11.71 -2.68 0.53
C CYS A 23 13.07 -2.65 -0.22
N GLN A 24 13.08 -2.38 -1.52
CA GLN A 24 14.28 -2.45 -2.37
C GLN A 24 15.43 -1.50 -1.96
N PHE A 25 15.16 -0.52 -1.12
CA PHE A 25 16.16 0.41 -0.58
C PHE A 25 16.53 0.10 0.89
N GLY A 26 16.20 -1.10 1.38
CA GLY A 26 16.43 -1.51 2.76
C GLY A 26 15.38 -1.02 3.77
N VAL A 27 14.52 -0.10 3.34
CA VAL A 27 13.35 0.40 4.06
C VAL A 27 12.17 0.46 3.11
N GLY A 28 10.95 0.46 3.64
CA GLY A 28 9.77 0.71 2.84
C GLY A 28 9.83 2.11 2.24
N LEU A 29 9.65 2.24 0.91
CA LEU A 29 9.64 3.53 0.24
C LEU A 29 8.63 3.54 -0.91
N ALA A 30 7.69 4.47 -0.85
CA ALA A 30 6.63 4.57 -1.85
C ALA A 30 6.07 5.99 -1.95
N PHE A 31 5.37 6.29 -3.06
CA PHE A 31 4.49 7.45 -3.17
C PHE A 31 3.08 7.06 -2.74
N LEU A 32 2.51 7.83 -1.82
CA LEU A 32 1.12 7.69 -1.37
C LEU A 32 0.28 8.80 -1.98
N ALA A 33 -0.76 8.44 -2.70
CA ALA A 33 -1.83 9.35 -3.08
C ALA A 33 -3.01 9.21 -2.13
N THR A 34 -3.56 10.35 -1.66
CA THR A 34 -4.78 10.46 -0.86
C THR A 34 -5.75 11.45 -1.51
N VAL A 35 -7.00 11.46 -1.05
CA VAL A 35 -8.05 12.35 -1.56
C VAL A 35 -8.23 13.51 -0.58
N ARG A 36 -8.01 14.74 -1.02
CA ARG A 36 -8.22 15.96 -0.22
C ARG A 36 -9.70 16.23 0.00
N LYS A 37 -10.02 17.17 0.91
CA LYS A 37 -11.40 17.57 1.21
C LYS A 37 -12.15 18.12 -0.03
N ASP A 38 -11.44 18.78 -0.92
CA ASP A 38 -11.95 19.34 -2.18
C ASP A 38 -12.03 18.30 -3.33
N GLY A 39 -11.67 17.02 -3.05
CA GLY A 39 -11.64 15.94 -4.04
C GLY A 39 -10.33 15.85 -4.84
N ALA A 40 -9.45 16.84 -4.75
CA ALA A 40 -8.17 16.81 -5.45
C ALA A 40 -7.22 15.74 -4.89
N PRO A 41 -6.34 15.16 -5.71
CA PRO A 41 -5.32 14.24 -5.21
C PRO A 41 -4.24 14.98 -4.43
N ARG A 42 -3.69 14.29 -3.42
CA ARG A 42 -2.47 14.68 -2.71
C ARG A 42 -1.46 13.57 -2.85
N LEU A 43 -0.23 13.89 -3.24
CA LEU A 43 0.85 12.92 -3.40
C LEU A 43 1.99 13.25 -2.42
N HIS A 44 2.47 12.21 -1.70
CA HIS A 44 3.58 12.31 -0.77
C HIS A 44 4.49 11.08 -0.85
N PRO A 45 5.82 11.24 -0.69
CA PRO A 45 6.68 10.14 -0.32
C PRO A 45 6.33 9.66 1.11
N VAL A 46 6.33 8.35 1.31
CA VAL A 46 6.05 7.69 2.59
C VAL A 46 6.96 6.49 2.77
N CYS A 47 7.14 6.07 4.02
CA CYS A 47 7.84 4.84 4.38
C CYS A 47 6.81 3.80 4.88
N PRO A 48 6.23 2.99 3.99
CA PRO A 48 5.33 1.92 4.43
C PRO A 48 6.09 0.88 5.25
N VAL A 49 5.44 0.40 6.29
CA VAL A 49 5.92 -0.71 7.12
C VAL A 49 5.22 -1.98 6.67
N LEU A 50 5.99 -2.94 6.24
CA LEU A 50 5.50 -4.25 5.84
C LEU A 50 5.93 -5.28 6.88
N SER A 51 4.98 -5.69 7.73
CA SER A 51 5.09 -6.85 8.60
C SER A 51 4.62 -8.12 7.88
N ASP A 52 4.69 -9.28 8.53
CA ASP A 52 4.26 -10.53 7.91
C ASP A 52 2.78 -10.52 7.53
N ASP A 53 1.94 -9.88 8.34
CA ASP A 53 0.49 -9.89 8.20
C ASP A 53 -0.12 -8.59 7.67
N ARG A 54 0.62 -7.46 7.72
CA ARG A 54 0.08 -6.12 7.49
C ARG A 54 0.98 -5.25 6.65
N LEU A 55 0.36 -4.42 5.82
CA LEU A 55 0.98 -3.25 5.20
C LEU A 55 0.45 -2.01 5.91
N CYS A 56 1.33 -1.24 6.55
CA CYS A 56 0.95 -0.12 7.39
C CYS A 56 1.66 1.17 6.99
N LEU A 57 1.08 2.29 7.43
CA LEU A 57 1.71 3.60 7.41
C LEU A 57 1.70 4.18 8.83
N LEU A 58 2.81 4.73 9.24
CA LEU A 58 2.93 5.55 10.43
C LEU A 58 2.90 7.02 10.00
N ILE A 59 1.98 7.79 10.55
CA ILE A 59 1.71 9.15 10.10
C ILE A 59 1.69 10.10 11.30
N THR A 60 2.48 11.17 11.23
CA THR A 60 2.51 12.23 12.21
C THR A 60 1.11 12.82 12.45
N PRO A 61 0.69 13.07 13.69
CA PRO A 61 -0.66 13.55 14.03
C PRO A 61 -1.08 14.83 13.30
N THR A 62 -0.13 15.72 13.03
CA THR A 62 -0.36 17.03 12.37
C THR A 62 -0.36 16.94 10.84
N SER A 63 -0.07 15.77 10.27
CA SER A 63 0.06 15.63 8.81
C SER A 63 -1.28 15.77 8.08
N PRO A 64 -1.35 16.56 7.00
CA PRO A 64 -2.58 16.70 6.20
C PRO A 64 -3.11 15.36 5.65
N LYS A 65 -2.22 14.43 5.28
CA LYS A 65 -2.62 13.10 4.79
C LYS A 65 -3.37 12.26 5.84
N ARG A 66 -3.09 12.48 7.15
CA ARG A 66 -3.87 11.86 8.23
C ARG A 66 -5.34 12.27 8.14
N HIS A 67 -5.61 13.57 7.97
CA HIS A 67 -6.98 14.08 7.85
C HIS A 67 -7.68 13.55 6.60
N ASP A 68 -6.95 13.42 5.50
CA ASP A 68 -7.47 12.83 4.27
C ASP A 68 -7.88 11.37 4.50
N LEU A 69 -7.00 10.54 5.09
CA LEU A 69 -7.26 9.12 5.32
C LEU A 69 -8.37 8.88 6.35
N LEU A 70 -8.49 9.69 7.39
CA LEU A 70 -9.58 9.59 8.36
C LEU A 70 -10.94 9.94 7.74
N ARG A 71 -10.97 10.90 6.80
CA ARG A 71 -12.21 11.35 6.16
C ARG A 71 -12.68 10.40 5.05
N ASP A 72 -11.79 10.02 4.14
CA ASP A 72 -12.11 9.26 2.93
C ASP A 72 -11.53 7.84 2.98
N GLY A 73 -10.30 7.71 3.43
CA GLY A 73 -9.58 6.45 3.53
C GLY A 73 -9.05 5.91 2.20
N ARG A 74 -9.58 6.31 1.05
CA ARG A 74 -9.08 5.85 -0.25
C ARG A 74 -7.63 6.25 -0.46
N TYR A 75 -6.85 5.31 -0.95
CA TYR A 75 -5.43 5.53 -1.25
C TYR A 75 -5.00 4.83 -2.53
N ALA A 76 -3.91 5.33 -3.11
CA ALA A 76 -3.06 4.60 -4.04
C ALA A 76 -1.61 4.70 -3.57
N LEU A 77 -0.89 3.60 -3.65
CA LEU A 77 0.51 3.48 -3.28
C LEU A 77 1.30 2.99 -4.49
N GLN A 78 2.38 3.68 -4.84
CA GLN A 78 3.28 3.32 -5.93
C GLN A 78 4.70 3.23 -5.39
N THR A 79 5.41 2.14 -5.65
CA THR A 79 6.82 1.98 -5.28
C THR A 79 7.68 3.03 -6.01
N PHE A 80 8.78 3.45 -5.38
CA PHE A 80 9.76 4.30 -6.05
C PHE A 80 10.42 3.51 -7.18
N PRO A 81 10.61 4.10 -8.36
CA PRO A 81 11.36 3.46 -9.42
C PRO A 81 12.84 3.35 -9.03
N GLN A 82 13.50 2.29 -9.46
CA GLN A 82 14.96 2.23 -9.40
C GLN A 82 15.57 3.21 -10.40
N PRO A 83 16.79 3.71 -10.16
CA PRO A 83 17.46 4.65 -11.05
C PRO A 83 18.03 3.96 -12.31
N LYS A 84 17.20 3.18 -12.98
CA LYS A 84 17.51 2.49 -14.25
C LYS A 84 16.29 2.50 -15.16
N PRO A 85 16.45 2.62 -16.48
CA PRO A 85 15.36 2.52 -17.43
C PRO A 85 14.64 1.18 -17.31
N GLY A 86 13.31 1.19 -17.44
CA GLY A 86 12.49 -0.03 -17.42
C GLY A 86 12.51 -0.81 -16.11
N SER A 87 12.71 -0.10 -14.99
CA SER A 87 12.56 -0.73 -13.66
C SER A 87 11.12 -1.17 -13.44
N ASP A 88 10.96 -2.30 -12.77
CA ASP A 88 9.65 -2.81 -12.38
C ASP A 88 8.93 -1.82 -11.46
N GLU A 89 7.60 -1.78 -11.58
CA GLU A 89 6.73 -0.93 -10.78
C GLU A 89 5.70 -1.79 -10.04
N PHE A 90 5.37 -1.39 -8.81
CA PHE A 90 4.34 -2.06 -8.04
C PHE A 90 3.34 -1.04 -7.49
N TYR A 91 2.08 -1.23 -7.87
CA TYR A 91 0.96 -0.39 -7.50
C TYR A 91 -0.02 -1.14 -6.62
N ILE A 92 -0.47 -0.48 -5.55
CA ILE A 92 -1.49 -0.98 -4.64
C ILE A 92 -2.54 0.11 -4.46
N ALA A 93 -3.82 -0.26 -4.47
CA ALA A 93 -4.88 0.66 -4.08
C ALA A 93 -5.93 -0.02 -3.22
N GLY A 94 -6.59 0.77 -2.40
CA GLY A 94 -7.64 0.30 -1.50
C GLY A 94 -8.09 1.37 -0.52
N LYS A 95 -8.26 0.98 0.74
CA LYS A 95 -8.70 1.87 1.81
C LYS A 95 -7.83 1.71 3.06
N ALA A 96 -7.29 2.82 3.54
CA ALA A 96 -6.59 2.88 4.82
C ALA A 96 -7.61 2.85 5.97
N VAL A 97 -7.31 2.08 6.99
CA VAL A 97 -8.11 1.96 8.21
C VAL A 97 -7.23 2.31 9.39
N LEU A 98 -7.75 3.12 10.31
CA LEU A 98 -7.05 3.42 11.55
C LEU A 98 -6.78 2.12 12.32
N LEU A 99 -5.54 1.92 12.72
CA LEU A 99 -5.15 0.81 13.57
C LEU A 99 -5.21 1.31 15.02
N ASP A 100 -6.19 0.85 15.78
CA ASP A 100 -6.48 1.28 17.15
C ASP A 100 -6.16 0.21 18.21
N ASP A 101 -5.81 -1.01 17.78
CA ASP A 101 -5.32 -2.06 18.68
C ASP A 101 -3.90 -1.74 19.18
N PRO A 102 -3.70 -1.52 20.51
CA PRO A 102 -2.40 -1.18 21.05
C PRO A 102 -1.30 -2.21 20.79
N ALA A 103 -1.63 -3.51 20.78
CA ALA A 103 -0.67 -4.57 20.54
C ALA A 103 -0.19 -4.54 19.09
N ALA A 104 -1.11 -4.40 18.14
CA ALA A 104 -0.78 -4.28 16.71
C ALA A 104 -0.01 -2.98 16.41
N CYS A 105 -0.36 -1.86 17.07
CA CYS A 105 0.42 -0.61 16.95
C CYS A 105 1.86 -0.77 17.44
N ALA A 106 2.06 -1.43 18.58
CA ALA A 106 3.39 -1.70 19.12
C ALA A 106 4.23 -2.62 18.20
N GLU A 107 3.60 -3.58 17.55
CA GLU A 107 4.24 -4.43 16.54
C GLU A 107 4.70 -3.61 15.33
N VAL A 108 3.83 -2.80 14.75
CA VAL A 108 4.16 -1.94 13.59
C VAL A 108 5.29 -0.96 13.95
N LEU A 109 5.27 -0.39 15.14
CA LEU A 109 6.35 0.51 15.62
C LEU A 109 7.70 -0.21 15.75
N ARG A 110 7.71 -1.47 16.22
CA ARG A 110 8.94 -2.28 16.27
C ARG A 110 9.47 -2.58 14.87
N ASP A 111 8.59 -2.94 13.94
CA ASP A 111 8.96 -3.28 12.56
C ASP A 111 9.44 -2.05 11.78
N ALA A 112 8.92 -0.87 12.11
CA ALA A 112 9.40 0.41 11.58
C ALA A 112 10.83 0.75 12.03
N LYS A 113 11.35 0.05 13.04
CA LYS A 113 12.68 0.27 13.63
C LYS A 113 12.83 1.74 14.09
N HIS A 114 13.91 2.40 13.70
CA HIS A 114 14.18 3.80 14.06
C HIS A 114 13.52 4.83 13.15
N MET A 115 12.63 4.40 12.24
CA MET A 115 11.99 5.27 11.24
C MET A 115 10.72 5.96 11.74
N ALA A 116 10.24 5.64 12.94
CA ALA A 116 8.98 6.13 13.46
C ALA A 116 9.12 6.73 14.87
N ALA A 117 8.36 7.79 15.13
CA ALA A 117 8.20 8.35 16.46
C ALA A 117 7.01 7.69 17.18
N ALA A 118 7.11 7.50 18.50
CA ALA A 118 6.04 6.91 19.30
C ALA A 118 4.70 7.67 19.26
N SER A 119 4.70 8.93 18.83
CA SER A 119 3.51 9.77 18.67
C SER A 119 2.80 9.57 17.33
N GLU A 120 3.34 8.77 16.41
CA GLU A 120 2.73 8.55 15.11
C GLU A 120 1.50 7.66 15.20
N ILE A 121 0.57 7.88 14.27
CA ILE A 121 -0.69 7.17 14.18
C ILE A 121 -0.57 6.11 13.08
N ALA A 122 -0.90 4.88 13.42
CA ALA A 122 -0.84 3.76 12.50
C ALA A 122 -2.13 3.64 11.66
N PHE A 123 -1.96 3.45 10.36
CA PHE A 123 -3.02 3.07 9.44
C PHE A 123 -2.67 1.74 8.78
N GLU A 124 -3.57 0.78 8.82
CA GLU A 124 -3.47 -0.43 7.99
C GLU A 124 -4.01 -0.15 6.59
N LEU A 125 -3.26 -0.52 5.57
CA LEU A 125 -3.63 -0.39 4.18
C LEU A 125 -4.37 -1.65 3.70
N ARG A 126 -5.71 -1.61 3.72
CA ARG A 126 -6.54 -2.68 3.15
C ARG A 126 -6.51 -2.62 1.63
N ILE A 127 -6.31 -3.75 0.98
CA ILE A 127 -6.01 -3.87 -0.45
C ILE A 127 -7.28 -4.21 -1.23
N ASP A 128 -7.60 -3.43 -2.26
CA ASP A 128 -8.63 -3.71 -3.26
C ASP A 128 -8.03 -4.26 -4.55
N ARG A 129 -6.92 -3.67 -5.00
CA ARG A 129 -6.25 -4.03 -6.25
C ARG A 129 -4.75 -3.85 -6.17
N VAL A 130 -4.07 -4.68 -6.94
CA VAL A 130 -2.62 -4.67 -7.11
C VAL A 130 -2.28 -4.77 -8.59
N MET A 131 -1.20 -4.11 -9.00
CA MET A 131 -0.63 -4.23 -10.33
C MET A 131 0.89 -4.24 -10.23
N HIS A 132 1.51 -5.25 -10.81
CA HIS A 132 2.93 -5.29 -11.12
C HIS A 132 3.12 -4.96 -12.60
N THR A 133 3.96 -3.98 -12.89
CA THR A 133 4.36 -3.64 -14.25
C THR A 133 5.81 -4.03 -14.45
N ARG A 134 6.07 -4.82 -15.47
CA ARG A 134 7.41 -5.15 -15.96
C ARG A 134 7.59 -4.59 -17.36
N TRP A 135 8.80 -4.17 -17.68
CA TRP A 135 9.14 -3.65 -19.00
C TRP A 135 9.94 -4.67 -19.79
N GLU A 136 9.56 -4.89 -21.03
CA GLU A 136 10.24 -5.76 -21.99
C GLU A 136 10.88 -4.90 -23.08
N HIS A 137 11.97 -5.37 -23.67
CA HIS A 137 12.73 -4.69 -24.74
C HIS A 137 13.12 -3.25 -24.38
N VAL A 138 13.60 -3.05 -23.15
CA VAL A 138 13.94 -1.74 -22.62
C VAL A 138 14.98 -1.06 -23.49
N LEU A 139 14.80 0.25 -23.76
CA LEU A 139 15.64 1.09 -24.62
C LEU A 139 15.67 0.66 -26.11
N THR A 140 14.68 -0.07 -26.57
CA THR A 140 14.49 -0.39 -27.99
C THR A 140 13.14 0.16 -28.51
N PRO A 141 12.95 0.29 -29.84
CA PRO A 141 11.66 0.70 -30.40
C PRO A 141 10.48 -0.23 -30.03
N GLU A 142 10.77 -1.49 -29.66
CA GLU A 142 9.79 -2.50 -29.27
C GLU A 142 9.48 -2.49 -27.77
N MET A 143 9.95 -1.49 -27.02
CA MET A 143 9.73 -1.33 -25.58
C MET A 143 8.23 -1.36 -25.26
N ARG A 144 7.84 -2.24 -24.35
CA ARG A 144 6.46 -2.36 -23.92
C ARG A 144 6.34 -2.71 -22.44
N SER A 145 5.23 -2.32 -21.82
CA SER A 145 4.88 -2.73 -20.47
C SER A 145 4.05 -4.01 -20.48
N VAL A 146 4.34 -4.90 -19.53
CA VAL A 146 3.57 -6.12 -19.24
C VAL A 146 3.00 -6.01 -17.83
N HIS A 147 1.69 -6.20 -17.68
CA HIS A 147 1.00 -6.03 -16.41
C HIS A 147 0.47 -7.35 -15.87
N LYS A 148 0.83 -7.68 -14.62
CA LYS A 148 0.16 -8.70 -13.83
C LYS A 148 -0.75 -8.00 -12.81
N LYS A 149 -2.04 -8.30 -12.84
CA LYS A 149 -3.05 -7.61 -12.02
C LYS A 149 -3.74 -8.59 -11.08
N TRP A 150 -4.11 -8.11 -9.90
CA TRP A 150 -4.94 -8.82 -8.96
C TRP A 150 -5.99 -7.87 -8.37
N ARG A 151 -7.15 -8.41 -8.02
CA ARG A 151 -8.23 -7.68 -7.38
C ARG A 151 -8.85 -8.54 -6.27
N ALA A 152 -9.15 -7.90 -5.15
CA ALA A 152 -9.86 -8.54 -4.05
C ALA A 152 -11.23 -9.04 -4.51
N PRO A 153 -11.67 -10.23 -4.05
CA PRO A 153 -13.02 -10.71 -4.30
C PRO A 153 -14.06 -9.67 -3.88
N ALA A 154 -15.13 -9.54 -4.67
CA ALA A 154 -16.28 -8.76 -4.25
C ALA A 154 -16.85 -9.41 -2.97
N VAL A 155 -17.10 -8.60 -1.94
CA VAL A 155 -17.86 -9.08 -0.78
C VAL A 155 -19.28 -9.28 -1.29
N SER A 156 -19.74 -10.54 -1.35
CA SER A 156 -21.15 -10.83 -1.67
C SER A 156 -22.02 -10.13 -0.63
N PRO A 157 -23.08 -9.42 -1.03
CA PRO A 157 -24.01 -8.86 -0.07
C PRO A 157 -24.56 -10.02 0.77
N VAL A 158 -24.53 -9.86 2.10
CA VAL A 158 -25.17 -10.81 3.00
C VAL A 158 -26.62 -10.93 2.58
N PRO A 159 -27.14 -12.16 2.34
CA PRO A 159 -28.56 -12.30 2.00
C PRO A 159 -29.40 -11.63 3.08
N SER A 160 -30.24 -10.68 2.69
CA SER A 160 -31.24 -10.11 3.60
C SER A 160 -32.23 -11.21 3.93
N TRP A 161 -32.24 -11.68 5.18
CA TRP A 161 -33.29 -12.58 5.65
C TRP A 161 -34.65 -11.87 5.54
N PRO A 162 -35.67 -12.50 4.99
CA PRO A 162 -37.01 -11.95 5.05
C PRO A 162 -37.45 -11.84 6.50
N ARG A 163 -38.07 -10.71 6.85
CA ARG A 163 -38.68 -10.46 8.17
C ARG A 163 -39.97 -11.32 8.34
#